data_969876863bccb9b33c1259fca3be4266
#
_entry.id   969876863bccb9b33c1259fca3be4266
#
_cell.length_a   1.000
_cell.length_b   1.000
_cell.length_c   1.000
_cell.angle_alpha   90.00
_cell.angle_beta   90.00
_cell.angle_gamma   90.00
#
_symmetry.space_group_name_H-M   'P 1'
#
loop_
_entity.id
_entity.type
_entity.pdbx_description
1 polymer ?
#
loop_
_entity_poly.entity_id
_entity_poly.type
_entity_poly.pdbx_seq_one_letter_code
_entity_poly.pdbx_strand_id
1 'polypeptide(L)'
;VSSSNLNYEQKVVELVNIERQKNGLAPLTMDSKISSVARTKSKDMATNNYFAHQSPTYGSAGDMMRNSGINWSAWGENIASGQRTPEAVVTAWMNSEGHRANILSSNFSKIGVGYAVNSNGTPYWTQMFTN
;
A
#
# COMPACT_ATOMS: atom_id res chain seq x y z
N VAL A 1 -2.98 -4.92 15.52
CA VAL A 1 -3.79 -4.90 14.31
C VAL A 1 -4.89 -5.94 14.39
N SER A 2 -6.12 -5.57 14.05
CA SER A 2 -7.25 -6.50 14.10
C SER A 2 -7.15 -7.55 13.00
N SER A 3 -7.78 -8.71 13.23
CA SER A 3 -7.89 -9.77 12.22
C SER A 3 -8.57 -9.26 10.95
N SER A 4 -9.61 -8.42 11.10
CA SER A 4 -10.33 -7.84 9.97
C SER A 4 -9.43 -6.98 9.11
N ASN A 5 -8.59 -6.15 9.74
CA ASN A 5 -7.65 -5.29 9.01
C ASN A 5 -6.58 -6.11 8.28
N LEU A 6 -6.06 -7.16 8.93
CA LEU A 6 -5.10 -8.07 8.28
C LEU A 6 -5.73 -8.78 7.08
N ASN A 7 -6.99 -9.22 7.20
CA ASN A 7 -7.71 -9.85 6.11
C ASN A 7 -7.89 -8.89 4.92
N TYR A 8 -8.17 -7.62 5.20
CA TYR A 8 -8.29 -6.59 4.17
C TYR A 8 -6.96 -6.38 3.46
N GLU A 9 -5.87 -6.29 4.21
CA GLU A 9 -4.53 -6.12 3.66
C GLU A 9 -4.13 -7.29 2.76
N GLN A 10 -4.37 -8.52 3.22
CA GLN A 10 -4.10 -9.74 2.45
C GLN A 10 -4.95 -9.81 1.19
N LYS A 11 -6.21 -9.41 1.26
CA LYS A 11 -7.11 -9.41 0.10
C LYS A 11 -6.65 -8.42 -0.97
N VAL A 12 -6.12 -7.26 -0.57
CA VAL A 12 -5.54 -6.30 -1.52
C VAL A 12 -4.38 -6.94 -2.28
N VAL A 13 -3.48 -7.63 -1.59
CA VAL A 13 -2.34 -8.32 -2.24
C VAL A 13 -2.84 -9.38 -3.22
N GLU A 14 -3.84 -10.16 -2.83
CA GLU A 14 -4.45 -11.19 -3.67
C GLU A 14 -5.03 -10.58 -4.96
N LEU A 15 -5.79 -9.49 -4.83
CA LEU A 15 -6.40 -8.82 -5.97
C LEU A 15 -5.36 -8.17 -6.89
N VAL A 16 -4.32 -7.58 -6.31
CA VAL A 16 -3.21 -7.01 -7.08
C VAL A 16 -2.52 -8.10 -7.90
N ASN A 17 -2.27 -9.27 -7.31
CA ASN A 17 -1.61 -10.36 -7.99
C ASN A 17 -2.48 -10.97 -9.11
N ILE A 18 -3.80 -10.95 -8.96
CA ILE A 18 -4.72 -11.33 -10.04
C ILE A 18 -4.56 -10.38 -11.23
N GLU A 19 -4.49 -9.08 -10.98
CA GLU A 19 -4.29 -8.07 -12.03
C GLU A 19 -2.92 -8.23 -12.70
N ARG A 20 -1.87 -8.51 -11.95
CA ARG A 20 -0.54 -8.76 -12.48
C ARG A 20 -0.53 -10.02 -13.37
N GLN A 21 -1.18 -11.08 -12.95
CA GLN A 21 -1.26 -12.33 -13.72
C GLN A 21 -1.97 -12.09 -15.06
N LYS A 22 -3.04 -11.32 -15.07
CA LYS A 22 -3.76 -10.95 -16.30
C LYS A 22 -2.87 -10.22 -17.30
N ASN A 23 -1.84 -9.56 -16.83
CA ASN A 23 -0.90 -8.78 -17.65
C ASN A 23 0.44 -9.49 -17.84
N GLY A 24 0.53 -10.79 -17.52
CA GLY A 24 1.73 -11.58 -17.74
C GLY A 24 2.87 -11.30 -16.79
N LEU A 25 2.59 -10.73 -15.62
CA LEU A 25 3.59 -10.38 -14.63
C LEU A 25 3.62 -11.39 -13.49
N ALA A 26 4.80 -11.61 -12.92
CA ALA A 26 4.96 -12.47 -11.76
C ALA A 26 4.25 -11.86 -10.54
N PRO A 27 3.70 -12.70 -9.63
CA PRO A 27 3.06 -12.18 -8.42
C PRO A 27 4.07 -11.51 -7.51
N LEU A 28 3.60 -10.49 -6.77
CA LEU A 28 4.39 -9.85 -5.73
C LEU A 28 4.30 -10.69 -4.45
N THR A 29 5.41 -10.75 -3.72
CA THR A 29 5.45 -11.43 -2.43
C THR A 29 5.07 -10.43 -1.33
N MET A 30 4.07 -10.76 -0.52
CA MET A 30 3.70 -9.94 0.63
C MET A 30 4.81 -10.00 1.67
N ASP A 31 5.34 -8.84 2.04
CA ASP A 31 6.40 -8.72 3.04
C ASP A 31 5.81 -8.09 4.30
N SER A 32 5.97 -8.76 5.43
CA SER A 32 5.38 -8.30 6.70
C SER A 32 6.02 -7.01 7.21
N LYS A 33 7.30 -6.79 6.94
CA LYS A 33 7.97 -5.54 7.33
C LYS A 33 7.47 -4.36 6.50
N ILE A 34 7.32 -4.57 5.20
CA ILE A 34 6.78 -3.52 4.31
C ILE A 34 5.33 -3.23 4.69
N SER A 35 4.54 -4.26 4.99
CA SER A 35 3.15 -4.08 5.45
C SER A 35 3.10 -3.28 6.76
N SER A 36 4.01 -3.53 7.68
CA SER A 36 4.10 -2.77 8.94
C SER A 36 4.37 -1.29 8.68
N VAL A 37 5.28 -0.97 7.76
CA VAL A 37 5.58 0.42 7.38
C VAL A 37 4.37 1.05 6.67
N ALA A 38 3.73 0.33 5.76
CA ALA A 38 2.53 0.81 5.07
C ALA A 38 1.40 1.10 6.06
N ARG A 39 1.25 0.24 7.08
CA ARG A 39 0.24 0.42 8.13
C ARG A 39 0.55 1.66 8.97
N THR A 40 1.82 1.90 9.28
CA THR A 40 2.25 3.12 9.97
C THR A 40 1.90 4.36 9.14
N LYS A 41 2.09 4.31 7.83
CA LYS A 41 1.72 5.41 6.93
C LYS A 41 0.22 5.66 6.94
N SER A 42 -0.60 4.62 6.84
CA SER A 42 -2.06 4.77 6.88
C SER A 42 -2.53 5.35 8.21
N LYS A 43 -1.95 4.88 9.32
CA LYS A 43 -2.24 5.43 10.65
C LYS A 43 -1.82 6.89 10.77
N ASP A 44 -0.68 7.25 10.20
CA ASP A 44 -0.19 8.63 10.23
C ASP A 44 -1.14 9.56 9.48
N MET A 45 -1.58 9.17 8.28
CA MET A 45 -2.58 9.94 7.53
C MET A 45 -3.89 10.07 8.29
N ALA A 46 -4.37 8.98 8.89
CA ALA A 46 -5.63 8.96 9.64
C ALA A 46 -5.55 9.82 10.89
N THR A 47 -4.44 9.78 11.61
CA THR A 47 -4.28 10.50 12.88
C THR A 47 -4.01 11.98 12.68
N ASN A 48 -3.21 12.33 11.68
CA ASN A 48 -2.75 13.70 11.45
C ASN A 48 -3.53 14.42 10.35
N ASN A 49 -4.62 13.82 9.86
CA ASN A 49 -5.55 14.42 8.92
C ASN A 49 -4.86 14.96 7.65
N TYR A 50 -4.01 14.14 7.02
CA TYR A 50 -3.44 14.49 5.73
C TYR A 50 -3.58 13.33 4.76
N PHE A 51 -3.48 13.62 3.48
CA PHE A 51 -3.51 12.62 2.42
C PHE A 51 -2.48 13.01 1.36
N ALA A 52 -1.26 12.48 1.52
CA ALA A 52 -0.13 12.81 0.63
C ALA A 52 0.93 11.71 0.71
N HIS A 53 1.73 11.60 -0.34
CA HIS A 53 2.86 10.66 -0.35
C HIS A 53 3.93 11.04 0.66
N GLN A 54 4.16 12.34 0.85
CA GLN A 54 5.15 12.84 1.82
C GLN A 54 4.51 12.97 3.18
N SER A 55 5.04 12.23 4.16
CA SER A 55 4.61 12.37 5.55
C SER A 55 5.29 13.57 6.20
N PRO A 56 4.55 14.40 6.94
CA PRO A 56 5.17 15.50 7.70
C PRO A 56 6.06 14.98 8.84
N THR A 57 5.88 13.75 9.27
CA THR A 57 6.65 13.14 10.38
C THR A 57 7.75 12.23 9.87
N TYR A 58 7.46 11.41 8.85
CA TYR A 58 8.35 10.30 8.45
C TYR A 58 9.01 10.49 7.08
N GLY A 59 8.62 11.48 6.30
CA GLY A 59 9.15 11.69 4.97
C GLY A 59 8.47 10.82 3.91
N SER A 60 9.21 10.44 2.88
CA SER A 60 8.68 9.60 1.80
C SER A 60 8.56 8.14 2.22
N ALA A 61 7.80 7.35 1.44
CA ALA A 61 7.69 5.91 1.67
C ALA A 61 9.06 5.22 1.59
N GLY A 62 9.91 5.65 0.65
CA GLY A 62 11.27 5.13 0.54
C GLY A 62 12.08 5.39 1.82
N ASP A 63 12.00 6.59 2.37
CA ASP A 63 12.67 6.94 3.62
C ASP A 63 12.13 6.13 4.79
N MET A 64 10.81 5.99 4.88
CA MET A 64 10.17 5.20 5.94
C MET A 64 10.64 3.75 5.92
N MET A 65 10.72 3.14 4.74
CA MET A 65 11.18 1.77 4.59
C MET A 65 12.65 1.63 4.98
N ARG A 66 13.52 2.54 4.54
CA ARG A 66 14.95 2.51 4.92
C ARG A 66 15.15 2.66 6.42
N ASN A 67 14.41 3.58 7.03
CA ASN A 67 14.50 3.81 8.48
C ASN A 67 13.99 2.62 9.27
N SER A 68 13.22 1.73 8.65
CA SER A 68 12.71 0.50 9.26
C SER A 68 13.59 -0.73 8.95
N GLY A 69 14.74 -0.53 8.32
CA GLY A 69 15.68 -1.60 8.01
C GLY A 69 15.39 -2.34 6.72
N ILE A 70 14.53 -1.79 5.85
CA ILE A 70 14.19 -2.39 4.56
C ILE A 70 15.11 -1.79 3.51
N ASN A 71 15.88 -2.65 2.83
CA ASN A 71 16.77 -2.24 1.75
C ASN A 71 16.02 -2.31 0.43
N TRP A 72 16.19 -1.29 -0.41
CA TRP A 72 15.58 -1.26 -1.73
C TRP A 72 16.49 -0.52 -2.72
N SER A 73 16.41 -0.88 -3.98
CA SER A 73 16.99 -0.09 -5.07
C SER A 73 15.90 0.56 -5.95
N ALA A 74 14.68 0.05 -5.85
CA ALA A 74 13.50 0.66 -6.47
C ALA A 74 12.33 0.57 -5.49
N TRP A 75 11.53 1.62 -5.40
CA TRP A 75 10.36 1.65 -4.53
C TRP A 75 9.21 2.41 -5.19
N GLY A 76 7.99 2.12 -4.72
CA GLY A 76 6.80 2.83 -5.14
C GLY A 76 5.77 2.85 -4.03
N GLU A 77 4.80 3.73 -4.15
CA GLU A 77 3.73 3.85 -3.17
C GLU A 77 2.42 4.20 -3.87
N ASN A 78 1.34 3.52 -3.47
CA ASN A 78 -0.04 3.92 -3.78
C ASN A 78 -0.74 4.23 -2.48
N ILE A 79 -1.50 5.33 -2.45
CA ILE A 79 -2.34 5.69 -1.30
C ILE A 79 -3.78 5.90 -1.76
N ALA A 80 -4.73 5.66 -0.86
CA ALA A 80 -6.14 5.88 -1.11
C ALA A 80 -6.87 6.19 0.17
N SER A 81 -7.99 6.89 0.05
CA SER A 81 -8.84 7.25 1.20
C SER A 81 -10.30 7.17 0.80
N GLY A 82 -11.12 6.61 1.68
CA GLY A 82 -12.57 6.55 1.53
C GLY A 82 -13.12 5.22 1.03
N GLN A 83 -12.35 4.40 0.36
CA GLN A 83 -12.80 3.10 -0.10
C GLN A 83 -12.99 2.16 1.10
N ARG A 84 -14.09 1.42 1.14
CA ARG A 84 -14.46 0.62 2.31
C ARG A 84 -14.16 -0.86 2.14
N THR A 85 -13.74 -1.29 0.95
CA THR A 85 -13.43 -2.70 0.69
C THR A 85 -12.13 -2.82 -0.10
N PRO A 86 -11.44 -3.96 0.00
CA PRO A 86 -10.26 -4.22 -0.84
C PRO A 86 -10.57 -4.15 -2.33
N GLU A 87 -11.72 -4.66 -2.75
CA GLU A 87 -12.16 -4.62 -4.14
C GLU A 87 -12.29 -3.18 -4.65
N ALA A 88 -12.91 -2.32 -3.84
CA ALA A 88 -13.10 -0.92 -4.22
C ALA A 88 -11.77 -0.18 -4.35
N VAL A 89 -10.83 -0.40 -3.44
CA VAL A 89 -9.54 0.31 -3.46
C VAL A 89 -8.67 -0.16 -4.62
N VAL A 90 -8.62 -1.46 -4.89
CA VAL A 90 -7.84 -1.98 -6.02
C VAL A 90 -8.43 -1.51 -7.35
N THR A 91 -9.75 -1.51 -7.47
CA THR A 91 -10.43 -0.97 -8.66
C THR A 91 -10.09 0.50 -8.87
N ALA A 92 -10.11 1.31 -7.80
CA ALA A 92 -9.76 2.72 -7.88
C ALA A 92 -8.31 2.92 -8.34
N TRP A 93 -7.39 2.14 -7.81
CA TRP A 93 -5.99 2.21 -8.22
C TRP A 93 -5.79 1.77 -9.67
N MET A 94 -6.46 0.71 -10.11
CA MET A 94 -6.35 0.22 -11.49
C MET A 94 -6.96 1.18 -12.51
N ASN A 95 -7.90 2.01 -12.10
CA ASN A 95 -8.52 3.02 -12.96
C ASN A 95 -7.71 4.33 -13.02
N SER A 96 -6.64 4.44 -12.26
CA SER A 96 -5.74 5.59 -12.27
C SER A 96 -4.41 5.19 -12.89
N GLU A 97 -4.00 5.87 -13.94
CA GLU A 97 -2.79 5.50 -14.69
C GLU A 97 -1.55 5.43 -13.81
N GLY A 98 -1.32 6.43 -12.97
CA GLY A 98 -0.14 6.48 -12.09
C GLY A 98 -0.12 5.37 -11.06
N HIS A 99 -1.28 5.05 -10.46
CA HIS A 99 -1.39 3.97 -9.48
C HIS A 99 -1.28 2.60 -10.16
N ARG A 100 -1.91 2.46 -11.32
CA ARG A 100 -1.84 1.22 -12.09
C ARG A 100 -0.41 0.90 -12.53
N ALA A 101 0.36 1.92 -12.90
CA ALA A 101 1.75 1.74 -13.29
C ALA A 101 2.59 1.11 -12.20
N ASN A 102 2.36 1.48 -10.93
CA ASN A 102 3.05 0.86 -9.79
C ASN A 102 2.64 -0.61 -9.64
N ILE A 103 1.36 -0.90 -9.73
CA ILE A 103 0.84 -2.27 -9.56
C ILE A 103 1.38 -3.18 -10.68
N LEU A 104 1.49 -2.68 -11.89
CA LEU A 104 1.92 -3.45 -13.06
C LEU A 104 3.41 -3.30 -13.40
N SER A 105 4.19 -2.73 -12.49
CA SER A 105 5.63 -2.56 -12.73
C SER A 105 6.39 -3.89 -12.58
N SER A 106 7.23 -4.20 -13.56
CA SER A 106 8.13 -5.36 -13.49
C SER A 106 9.33 -5.11 -12.59
N ASN A 107 9.54 -3.88 -12.12
CA ASN A 107 10.66 -3.52 -11.25
C ASN A 107 10.44 -3.94 -9.80
N PHE A 108 9.23 -4.30 -9.42
CA PHE A 108 8.89 -4.66 -8.04
C PHE A 108 8.67 -6.16 -7.92
N SER A 109 9.10 -6.72 -6.78
CA SER A 109 8.89 -8.13 -6.44
C SER A 109 8.21 -8.31 -5.09
N LYS A 110 8.17 -7.26 -4.26
CA LYS A 110 7.60 -7.29 -2.91
C LYS A 110 6.56 -6.20 -2.73
N ILE A 111 5.56 -6.50 -1.89
CA ILE A 111 4.48 -5.56 -1.58
C ILE A 111 4.17 -5.59 -0.09
N GLY A 112 3.84 -4.44 0.46
CA GLY A 112 3.23 -4.33 1.77
C GLY A 112 1.99 -3.47 1.67
N VAL A 113 0.95 -3.84 2.41
CA VAL A 113 -0.32 -3.12 2.43
C VAL A 113 -0.67 -2.76 3.86
N GLY A 114 -1.07 -1.51 4.07
CA GLY A 114 -1.54 -1.02 5.35
C GLY A 114 -2.93 -0.41 5.25
N TYR A 115 -3.76 -0.67 6.26
CA TYR A 115 -5.12 -0.17 6.36
C TYR A 115 -5.33 0.42 7.74
N ALA A 116 -5.91 1.62 7.81
CA ALA A 116 -6.28 2.26 9.05
C ALA A 116 -7.52 3.13 8.85
N VAL A 117 -8.24 3.38 9.92
CA VAL A 117 -9.47 4.19 9.90
C VAL A 117 -9.27 5.35 10.88
N ASN A 118 -9.69 6.56 10.49
CA ASN A 118 -9.60 7.71 11.37
C ASN A 118 -10.80 7.75 12.35
N SER A 119 -10.82 8.75 13.23
CA SER A 119 -11.87 8.89 14.26
C SER A 119 -13.26 9.11 13.67
N ASN A 120 -13.35 9.56 12.41
CA ASN A 120 -14.62 9.75 11.72
C ASN A 120 -15.06 8.52 10.91
N GLY A 121 -14.31 7.42 10.99
CA GLY A 121 -14.60 6.20 10.25
C GLY A 121 -14.14 6.21 8.81
N THR A 122 -13.29 7.16 8.40
CA THR A 122 -12.76 7.22 7.04
C THR A 122 -11.57 6.27 6.89
N PRO A 123 -11.62 5.32 5.94
CA PRO A 123 -10.51 4.40 5.72
C PRO A 123 -9.35 5.07 4.96
N TYR A 124 -8.13 4.65 5.31
CA TYR A 124 -6.92 5.02 4.61
C TYR A 124 -6.15 3.76 4.23
N TRP A 125 -5.69 3.69 3.00
CA TRP A 125 -4.98 2.54 2.44
C TRP A 125 -3.61 2.97 1.93
N THR A 126 -2.60 2.15 2.17
CA THR A 126 -1.26 2.36 1.65
C THR A 126 -0.73 1.06 1.07
N GLN A 127 -0.20 1.11 -0.14
CA GLN A 127 0.61 0.05 -0.72
C GLN A 127 2.02 0.56 -0.87
N MET A 128 3.01 -0.22 -0.46
CA MET A 128 4.41 0.07 -0.70
C MET A 128 5.03 -1.09 -1.45
N PHE A 129 5.85 -0.77 -2.43
CA PHE A 129 6.47 -1.75 -3.31
C PHE A 129 7.99 -1.61 -3.26
N THR A 130 8.70 -2.73 -3.33
CA THR A 130 10.14 -2.75 -3.52
C THR A 130 10.55 -3.85 -4.49
N ASN A 131 11.79 -3.76 -4.94
CA ASN A 131 12.39 -4.82 -5.73
C ASN A 131 12.81 -6.05 -4.90
#